data_bf1ba152d1d6643c34d4faf7c9ba70f5
#
_entry.id   bf1ba152d1d6643c34d4faf7c9ba70f5
#
_cell.length_a   1.000
_cell.length_b   1.000
_cell.length_c   1.000
_cell.angle_alpha   90.00
_cell.angle_beta   90.00
_cell.angle_gamma   90.00
#
_symmetry.space_group_name_H-M   'P 1'
#
loop_
_entity.id
_entity.type
_entity.pdbx_description
1 polymer ?
#
loop_
_entity_poly.entity_id
_entity_poly.type
_entity_poly.pdbx_seq_one_letter_code
_entity_poly.pdbx_strand_id
1 'polypeptide(L)'
;MDSILQYVQNIDIYTWLALIFGVLVLIYWQGLRRYNSILGGSPLPGPKPWPWIGNLLDIFKYGGIHKMFLNYFYKYGRVYKSCFGRSPIIVVTDPEIVKQIMVKDFHKFPNRQAFINPRPPLNSGLFIAEGETWKRIRTTLTPTFTANKLKQIVPIIENASQKLHAKMEKFSETGKSS
;
A
#
# COMPACT_ATOMS: atom_id res chain seq x y z
N MET A 1 -28.69 27.41 23.90
CA MET A 1 -27.71 26.30 23.93
C MET A 1 -28.13 25.25 24.95
N ASP A 2 -28.71 25.66 26.07
CA ASP A 2 -29.12 24.79 27.17
C ASP A 2 -30.31 23.86 26.84
N SER A 3 -31.23 24.29 25.99
CA SER A 3 -32.37 23.47 25.55
C SER A 3 -31.98 22.25 24.69
N ILE A 4 -30.92 22.37 23.88
CA ILE A 4 -30.41 21.26 23.09
C ILE A 4 -29.69 20.23 23.98
N LEU A 5 -28.92 20.70 24.95
CA LEU A 5 -28.23 19.85 25.93
C LEU A 5 -29.23 19.05 26.80
N GLN A 6 -30.34 19.70 27.19
CA GLN A 6 -31.41 19.07 27.97
C GLN A 6 -32.18 17.99 27.15
N TYR A 7 -32.33 18.22 25.83
CA TYR A 7 -32.95 17.24 24.94
C TYR A 7 -32.02 15.99 24.72
N VAL A 8 -30.72 16.22 24.62
CA VAL A 8 -29.73 15.15 24.48
C VAL A 8 -29.60 14.29 25.74
N GLN A 9 -29.76 14.88 26.93
CA GLN A 9 -29.73 14.16 28.21
C GLN A 9 -30.97 13.28 28.48
N ASN A 10 -32.09 13.55 27.82
CA ASN A 10 -33.33 12.77 27.95
C ASN A 10 -33.49 11.66 26.90
N ILE A 11 -32.52 11.46 26.03
CA ILE A 11 -32.58 10.38 25.03
C ILE A 11 -32.24 9.05 25.71
N ASP A 12 -33.19 8.11 25.66
CA ASP A 12 -33.01 6.74 26.16
C ASP A 12 -31.80 6.07 25.52
N ILE A 13 -31.07 5.27 26.28
CA ILE A 13 -29.90 4.51 25.81
C ILE A 13 -30.22 3.66 24.58
N TYR A 14 -31.44 3.15 24.47
CA TYR A 14 -31.93 2.40 23.32
C TYR A 14 -31.98 3.23 22.04
N THR A 15 -32.29 4.51 22.15
CA THR A 15 -32.33 5.44 20.99
C THR A 15 -30.91 5.72 20.50
N TRP A 16 -29.93 5.89 21.41
CA TRP A 16 -28.52 6.01 21.04
C TRP A 16 -28.00 4.74 20.37
N LEU A 17 -28.33 3.57 20.88
CA LEU A 17 -27.96 2.28 20.29
C LEU A 17 -28.59 2.12 18.90
N ALA A 18 -29.84 2.51 18.71
CA ALA A 18 -30.51 2.46 17.39
C ALA A 18 -29.86 3.42 16.39
N LEU A 19 -29.50 4.64 16.81
CA LEU A 19 -28.79 5.60 15.97
C LEU A 19 -27.40 5.08 15.54
N ILE A 20 -26.63 4.55 16.50
CA ILE A 20 -25.31 3.95 16.20
C ILE A 20 -25.46 2.80 15.25
N PHE A 21 -26.42 1.91 15.47
CA PHE A 21 -26.71 0.77 14.58
C PHE A 21 -27.08 1.25 13.17
N GLY A 22 -27.96 2.26 13.04
CA GLY A 22 -28.34 2.85 11.76
C GLY A 22 -27.14 3.45 11.02
N VAL A 23 -26.27 4.16 11.72
CA VAL A 23 -25.02 4.70 11.15
C VAL A 23 -24.10 3.57 10.68
N LEU A 24 -23.92 2.51 11.46
CA LEU A 24 -23.12 1.35 11.08
C LEU A 24 -23.67 0.64 9.84
N VAL A 25 -24.99 0.49 9.73
CA VAL A 25 -25.65 -0.08 8.55
C VAL A 25 -25.44 0.81 7.31
N LEU A 26 -25.55 2.12 7.45
CA LEU A 26 -25.29 3.06 6.35
C LEU A 26 -23.84 3.01 5.89
N ILE A 27 -22.90 2.98 6.83
CA ILE A 27 -21.47 2.83 6.54
C ILE A 27 -21.21 1.51 5.81
N TYR A 28 -21.78 0.40 6.29
CA TYR A 28 -21.67 -0.91 5.64
C TYR A 28 -22.20 -0.88 4.20
N TRP A 29 -23.37 -0.32 3.99
CA TRP A 29 -24.01 -0.24 2.69
C TRP A 29 -23.26 0.66 1.69
N GLN A 30 -22.72 1.82 2.15
CA GLN A 30 -21.85 2.66 1.34
C GLN A 30 -20.58 1.92 0.89
N GLY A 31 -19.97 1.14 1.78
CA GLY A 31 -18.80 0.32 1.45
C GLY A 31 -19.09 -0.71 0.36
N LEU A 32 -20.22 -1.41 0.48
CA LEU A 32 -20.70 -2.38 -0.52
C LEU A 32 -21.02 -1.72 -1.87
N ARG A 33 -21.72 -0.60 -1.88
CA ARG A 33 -22.04 0.15 -3.11
C ARG A 33 -20.78 0.55 -3.86
N ARG A 34 -19.78 1.09 -3.16
CA ARG A 34 -18.53 1.51 -3.77
C ARG A 34 -17.77 0.33 -4.38
N TYR A 35 -17.69 -0.79 -3.69
CA TYR A 35 -17.07 -2.00 -4.23
C TYR A 35 -17.80 -2.47 -5.50
N ASN A 36 -19.11 -2.58 -5.44
CA ASN A 36 -19.92 -3.04 -6.57
C ASN A 36 -19.85 -2.07 -7.77
N SER A 37 -19.76 -0.77 -7.52
CA SER A 37 -19.60 0.22 -8.58
C SER A 37 -18.28 0.08 -9.34
N ILE A 38 -17.19 -0.28 -8.65
CA ILE A 38 -15.85 -0.30 -9.26
C ILE A 38 -15.49 -1.70 -9.79
N LEU A 39 -15.78 -2.74 -9.04
CA LEU A 39 -15.37 -4.12 -9.39
C LEU A 39 -16.53 -5.10 -9.58
N GLY A 40 -17.76 -4.72 -9.23
CA GLY A 40 -18.94 -5.59 -9.31
C GLY A 40 -19.28 -6.05 -10.73
N GLY A 41 -19.04 -5.19 -11.72
CA GLY A 41 -19.22 -5.50 -13.14
C GLY A 41 -18.03 -6.23 -13.79
N SER A 42 -16.94 -6.43 -13.07
CA SER A 42 -15.77 -7.13 -13.62
C SER A 42 -15.94 -8.65 -13.53
N PRO A 43 -15.76 -9.39 -14.64
CA PRO A 43 -15.82 -10.86 -14.65
C PRO A 43 -14.62 -11.52 -13.95
N LEU A 44 -13.64 -10.73 -13.50
CA LEU A 44 -12.44 -11.26 -12.86
C LEU A 44 -12.77 -11.96 -11.54
N PRO A 45 -12.20 -13.16 -11.30
CA PRO A 45 -12.33 -13.85 -10.03
C PRO A 45 -11.62 -13.07 -8.92
N GLY A 46 -11.97 -13.34 -7.67
CA GLY A 46 -11.28 -12.73 -6.54
C GLY A 46 -12.01 -12.91 -5.21
N PRO A 47 -11.34 -12.64 -4.08
CA PRO A 47 -11.93 -12.72 -2.77
C PRO A 47 -13.02 -11.65 -2.60
N LYS A 48 -14.06 -12.00 -1.83
CA LYS A 48 -15.08 -11.02 -1.42
C LYS A 48 -14.47 -10.09 -0.36
N PRO A 49 -14.44 -8.77 -0.59
CA PRO A 49 -13.89 -7.84 0.39
C PRO A 49 -14.88 -7.55 1.51
N TRP A 50 -14.36 -7.28 2.69
CA TRP A 50 -15.12 -6.65 3.76
C TRP A 50 -15.33 -5.16 3.45
N PRO A 51 -16.51 -4.59 3.75
CA PRO A 51 -16.74 -3.16 3.60
C PRO A 51 -15.67 -2.35 4.35
N TRP A 52 -15.13 -1.31 3.72
CA TRP A 52 -14.08 -0.41 4.22
C TRP A 52 -12.71 -1.03 4.45
N ILE A 53 -12.64 -2.26 4.95
CA ILE A 53 -11.40 -2.97 5.29
C ILE A 53 -10.85 -3.72 4.06
N GLY A 54 -11.72 -4.08 3.11
CA GLY A 54 -11.32 -4.88 1.95
C GLY A 54 -10.85 -6.27 2.37
N ASN A 55 -9.71 -6.70 1.84
CA ASN A 55 -9.12 -7.99 2.14
C ASN A 55 -7.94 -7.90 3.14
N LEU A 56 -7.80 -6.78 3.88
CA LEU A 56 -6.69 -6.60 4.82
C LEU A 56 -6.67 -7.63 5.95
N LEU A 57 -7.85 -8.10 6.40
CA LEU A 57 -7.94 -9.13 7.44
C LEU A 57 -7.32 -10.47 7.01
N ASP A 58 -7.30 -10.73 5.71
CA ASP A 58 -6.70 -11.94 5.16
C ASP A 58 -5.17 -11.96 5.31
N ILE A 59 -4.52 -10.79 5.50
CA ILE A 59 -3.10 -10.70 5.83
C ILE A 59 -2.80 -11.43 7.14
N PHE A 60 -3.64 -11.22 8.16
CA PHE A 60 -3.50 -11.89 9.45
C PHE A 60 -3.86 -13.37 9.34
N LYS A 61 -4.94 -13.69 8.61
CA LYS A 61 -5.39 -15.07 8.39
C LYS A 61 -4.32 -15.94 7.73
N TYR A 62 -3.59 -15.41 6.75
CA TYR A 62 -2.55 -16.15 6.02
C TYR A 62 -1.14 -15.95 6.57
N GLY A 63 -0.96 -15.11 7.60
CA GLY A 63 0.33 -14.88 8.24
C GLY A 63 1.29 -14.04 7.40
N GLY A 64 0.75 -13.06 6.65
CA GLY A 64 1.51 -12.05 5.92
C GLY A 64 0.99 -11.77 4.52
N ILE A 65 1.28 -10.58 4.03
CA ILE A 65 0.79 -10.08 2.74
C ILE A 65 1.25 -10.96 1.56
N HIS A 66 2.50 -11.44 1.59
CA HIS A 66 3.06 -12.30 0.54
C HIS A 66 2.35 -13.66 0.49
N LYS A 67 2.04 -14.25 1.64
CA LYS A 67 1.29 -15.51 1.73
C LYS A 67 -0.16 -15.34 1.29
N MET A 68 -0.77 -14.21 1.60
CA MET A 68 -2.12 -13.87 1.15
C MET A 68 -2.18 -13.81 -0.39
N PHE A 69 -1.27 -13.07 -1.04
CA PHE A 69 -1.25 -13.00 -2.50
C PHE A 69 -0.91 -14.34 -3.16
N LEU A 70 -0.03 -15.13 -2.57
CA LEU A 70 0.29 -16.48 -3.05
C LEU A 70 -0.94 -17.41 -2.97
N ASN A 71 -1.68 -17.40 -1.87
CA ASN A 71 -2.93 -18.15 -1.74
C ASN A 71 -3.99 -17.71 -2.76
N TYR A 72 -4.11 -16.40 -3.00
CA TYR A 72 -5.03 -15.89 -4.00
C TYR A 72 -4.63 -16.30 -5.42
N PHE A 73 -3.34 -16.31 -5.73
CA PHE A 73 -2.82 -16.81 -6.99
C PHE A 73 -3.22 -18.27 -7.24
N TYR A 74 -3.02 -19.16 -6.27
CA TYR A 74 -3.43 -20.56 -6.40
C TYR A 74 -4.94 -20.74 -6.49
N LYS A 75 -5.72 -19.89 -5.83
CA LYS A 75 -7.17 -20.02 -5.78
C LYS A 75 -7.89 -19.37 -6.97
N TYR A 76 -7.42 -18.22 -7.43
CA TYR A 76 -8.10 -17.39 -8.42
C TYR A 76 -7.35 -17.31 -9.77
N GLY A 77 -6.12 -17.80 -9.84
CA GLY A 77 -5.33 -17.80 -11.05
C GLY A 77 -4.42 -16.57 -11.19
N ARG A 78 -3.91 -16.36 -12.42
CA ARG A 78 -2.87 -15.36 -12.71
C ARG A 78 -3.35 -13.93 -12.74
N VAL A 79 -4.65 -13.70 -12.91
CA VAL A 79 -5.25 -12.37 -12.93
C VAL A 79 -6.50 -12.40 -12.06
N TYR A 80 -6.54 -11.59 -11.03
CA TYR A 80 -7.67 -11.55 -10.12
C TYR A 80 -7.86 -10.15 -9.53
N LYS A 81 -9.08 -9.89 -9.04
CA LYS A 81 -9.42 -8.65 -8.34
C LYS A 81 -9.27 -8.83 -6.81
N SER A 82 -8.87 -7.77 -6.13
CA SER A 82 -8.79 -7.71 -4.67
C SER A 82 -9.08 -6.29 -4.20
N CYS A 83 -9.21 -6.10 -2.89
CA CYS A 83 -9.39 -4.79 -2.29
C CYS A 83 -8.38 -4.57 -1.16
N PHE A 84 -7.58 -3.55 -1.28
CA PHE A 84 -6.65 -3.15 -0.23
C PHE A 84 -7.26 -1.98 0.56
N GLY A 85 -7.89 -2.27 1.70
CA GLY A 85 -8.74 -1.31 2.38
C GLY A 85 -9.91 -0.87 1.48
N ARG A 86 -9.96 0.42 1.20
CA ARG A 86 -10.96 1.04 0.33
C ARG A 86 -10.57 1.09 -1.16
N SER A 87 -9.35 0.66 -1.49
CA SER A 87 -8.80 0.73 -2.84
C SER A 87 -8.94 -0.60 -3.55
N PRO A 88 -9.77 -0.68 -4.60
CA PRO A 88 -9.85 -1.85 -5.45
C PRO A 88 -8.56 -1.96 -6.28
N ILE A 89 -8.03 -3.16 -6.39
CA ILE A 89 -6.83 -3.48 -7.16
C ILE A 89 -7.07 -4.69 -8.06
N ILE A 90 -6.40 -4.70 -9.20
CA ILE A 90 -6.27 -5.88 -10.06
C ILE A 90 -4.84 -6.39 -9.91
N VAL A 91 -4.71 -7.63 -9.50
CA VAL A 91 -3.41 -8.29 -9.36
C VAL A 91 -3.15 -9.10 -10.62
N VAL A 92 -2.04 -8.80 -11.26
CA VAL A 92 -1.60 -9.46 -12.50
C VAL A 92 -0.25 -10.13 -12.22
N THR A 93 -0.20 -11.44 -12.39
CA THR A 93 1.00 -12.26 -12.20
C THR A 93 1.43 -12.96 -13.48
N ASP A 94 0.69 -12.79 -14.57
CA ASP A 94 1.04 -13.32 -15.88
C ASP A 94 2.17 -12.51 -16.52
N PRO A 95 3.34 -13.14 -16.85
CA PRO A 95 4.51 -12.43 -17.35
C PRO A 95 4.26 -11.67 -18.66
N GLU A 96 3.45 -12.20 -19.55
CA GLU A 96 3.18 -11.57 -20.84
C GLU A 96 2.33 -10.30 -20.66
N ILE A 97 1.30 -10.36 -19.80
CA ILE A 97 0.48 -9.20 -19.49
C ILE A 97 1.30 -8.15 -18.73
N VAL A 98 2.14 -8.57 -17.77
CA VAL A 98 3.04 -7.67 -17.04
C VAL A 98 3.99 -6.97 -18.01
N LYS A 99 4.61 -7.69 -18.96
CA LYS A 99 5.47 -7.12 -20.00
C LYS A 99 4.72 -6.11 -20.87
N GLN A 100 3.48 -6.42 -21.22
CA GLN A 100 2.65 -5.48 -21.98
C GLN A 100 2.41 -4.19 -21.20
N ILE A 101 1.96 -4.27 -19.96
CA ILE A 101 1.64 -3.11 -19.10
C ILE A 101 2.91 -2.30 -18.81
N MET A 102 4.00 -2.97 -18.39
CA MET A 102 5.19 -2.30 -17.87
C MET A 102 6.15 -1.79 -18.95
N VAL A 103 6.07 -2.32 -20.19
CA VAL A 103 7.00 -1.98 -21.27
C VAL A 103 6.25 -1.36 -22.45
N LYS A 104 5.31 -2.07 -23.06
CA LYS A 104 4.65 -1.61 -24.30
C LYS A 104 3.66 -0.48 -24.03
N ASP A 105 2.84 -0.62 -23.01
CA ASP A 105 1.78 0.33 -22.66
C ASP A 105 2.15 1.22 -21.46
N PHE A 106 3.45 1.36 -21.15
CA PHE A 106 3.96 2.15 -20.03
C PHE A 106 3.37 3.58 -20.00
N HIS A 107 3.18 4.19 -21.17
CA HIS A 107 2.60 5.53 -21.26
C HIS A 107 1.17 5.65 -20.72
N LYS A 108 0.42 4.52 -20.64
CA LYS A 108 -0.94 4.45 -20.06
C LYS A 108 -0.90 4.25 -18.54
N PHE A 109 0.21 3.69 -18.01
CA PHE A 109 0.39 3.34 -16.60
C PHE A 109 1.68 3.92 -16.02
N PRO A 110 1.94 5.26 -16.15
CA PRO A 110 3.21 5.85 -15.76
C PRO A 110 3.37 5.99 -14.25
N ASN A 111 2.27 5.99 -13.51
CA ASN A 111 2.28 6.29 -12.09
C ASN A 111 2.28 5.03 -11.24
N ARG A 112 2.99 5.09 -10.11
CA ARG A 112 2.97 4.06 -9.09
C ARG A 112 1.98 4.45 -8.00
N GLN A 113 1.09 3.54 -7.61
CA GLN A 113 0.24 3.77 -6.47
C GLN A 113 1.08 3.82 -5.18
N ALA A 114 1.07 4.95 -4.50
CA ALA A 114 1.68 5.08 -3.19
C ALA A 114 0.72 4.57 -2.11
N PHE A 115 1.12 3.56 -1.34
CA PHE A 115 0.37 3.08 -0.18
C PHE A 115 0.54 3.99 1.04
N ILE A 116 1.59 4.79 1.05
CA ILE A 116 1.94 5.72 2.11
C ILE A 116 2.08 7.10 1.49
N ASN A 117 1.43 8.09 2.07
CA ASN A 117 1.62 9.50 1.69
C ASN A 117 2.63 10.13 2.65
N PRO A 118 3.93 10.07 2.34
CA PRO A 118 4.96 10.58 3.23
C PRO A 118 4.92 12.10 3.30
N ARG A 119 5.35 12.62 4.42
CA ARG A 119 5.50 14.08 4.63
C ARG A 119 6.73 14.61 3.89
N PRO A 120 6.77 15.92 3.57
CA PRO A 120 7.98 16.55 3.06
C PRO A 120 9.20 16.27 3.96
N PRO A 121 10.38 16.07 3.39
CA PRO A 121 10.74 16.15 1.95
C PRO A 121 10.53 14.84 1.16
N LEU A 122 10.14 13.74 1.80
CA LEU A 122 10.08 12.40 1.20
C LEU A 122 9.00 12.28 0.10
N ASN A 123 7.95 13.09 0.18
CA ASN A 123 6.87 13.13 -0.82
C ASN A 123 7.34 13.60 -2.21
N SER A 124 8.50 14.22 -2.30
CA SER A 124 9.10 14.72 -3.56
C SER A 124 10.13 13.75 -4.15
N GLY A 125 10.34 12.60 -3.51
CA GLY A 125 11.33 11.61 -3.94
C GLY A 125 10.90 10.85 -5.21
N LEU A 126 11.88 10.28 -5.92
CA LEU A 126 11.69 9.53 -7.17
C LEU A 126 10.65 8.39 -7.06
N PHE A 127 10.50 7.77 -5.88
CA PHE A 127 9.57 6.67 -5.66
C PHE A 127 8.10 7.09 -5.59
N ILE A 128 7.84 8.38 -5.33
CA ILE A 128 6.51 8.91 -5.05
C ILE A 128 6.08 9.94 -6.08
N ALA A 129 7.06 10.61 -6.72
CA ALA A 129 6.80 11.55 -7.78
C ALA A 129 6.03 10.88 -8.92
N GLU A 130 5.08 11.60 -9.51
CA GLU A 130 4.21 11.13 -10.57
C GLU A 130 4.37 11.97 -11.84
N GLY A 131 3.94 11.40 -12.97
CA GLY A 131 3.84 12.06 -14.26
C GLY A 131 5.15 12.72 -14.71
N GLU A 132 5.07 13.98 -15.14
CA GLU A 132 6.21 14.76 -15.67
C GLU A 132 7.27 15.06 -14.60
N THR A 133 6.89 15.20 -13.33
CA THR A 133 7.84 15.40 -12.24
C THR A 133 8.72 14.16 -12.07
N TRP A 134 8.13 12.96 -12.06
CA TRP A 134 8.88 11.69 -12.03
C TRP A 134 9.82 11.57 -13.23
N LYS A 135 9.32 11.88 -14.43
CA LYS A 135 10.10 11.77 -15.66
C LYS A 135 11.33 12.70 -15.63
N ARG A 136 11.14 13.95 -15.20
CA ARG A 136 12.23 14.92 -15.04
C ARG A 136 13.28 14.43 -14.05
N ILE A 137 12.87 14.01 -12.85
CA ILE A 137 13.78 13.51 -11.81
C ILE A 137 14.53 12.27 -12.32
N ARG A 138 13.81 11.31 -12.92
CA ARG A 138 14.38 10.09 -13.47
C ARG A 138 15.43 10.37 -14.54
N THR A 139 15.13 11.26 -15.48
CA THR A 139 16.07 11.63 -16.55
C THR A 139 17.34 12.31 -15.99
N THR A 140 17.18 13.17 -14.99
CA THR A 140 18.31 13.84 -14.32
C THR A 140 19.19 12.85 -13.54
N LEU A 141 18.58 11.87 -12.88
CA LEU A 141 19.31 10.91 -12.03
C LEU A 141 19.94 9.76 -12.83
N THR A 142 19.38 9.35 -13.97
CA THR A 142 19.88 8.21 -14.74
C THR A 142 21.36 8.27 -15.05
N PRO A 143 21.96 9.41 -15.49
CA PRO A 143 23.40 9.52 -15.76
C PRO A 143 24.29 9.35 -14.52
N THR A 144 23.76 9.47 -13.32
CA THR A 144 24.52 9.27 -12.07
C THR A 144 24.72 7.82 -11.72
N PHE A 145 23.93 6.90 -12.29
CA PHE A 145 23.96 5.46 -12.05
C PHE A 145 24.63 4.66 -13.17
N THR A 146 25.61 5.25 -13.85
CA THR A 146 26.42 4.53 -14.85
C THR A 146 27.33 3.51 -14.16
N ALA A 147 27.66 2.41 -14.86
CA ALA A 147 28.50 1.35 -14.32
C ALA A 147 29.85 1.86 -13.78
N ASN A 148 30.44 2.86 -14.42
CA ASN A 148 31.70 3.47 -13.96
C ASN A 148 31.53 4.23 -12.64
N LYS A 149 30.47 5.03 -12.51
CA LYS A 149 30.20 5.76 -11.26
C LYS A 149 29.80 4.80 -10.11
N LEU A 150 29.08 3.73 -10.41
CA LEU A 150 28.75 2.70 -9.43
C LEU A 150 30.01 1.98 -8.91
N LYS A 151 30.98 1.67 -9.79
CA LYS A 151 32.28 1.11 -9.38
C LYS A 151 33.04 2.05 -8.43
N GLN A 152 32.95 3.35 -8.60
CA GLN A 152 33.58 4.32 -7.71
C GLN A 152 32.96 4.39 -6.31
N ILE A 153 31.70 3.96 -6.17
CA ILE A 153 30.99 3.93 -4.88
C ILE A 153 31.41 2.70 -4.05
N VAL A 154 31.82 1.61 -4.69
CA VAL A 154 32.17 0.35 -4.00
C VAL A 154 33.20 0.54 -2.87
N PRO A 155 34.33 1.25 -3.07
CA PRO A 155 35.30 1.48 -1.99
C PRO A 155 34.74 2.29 -0.81
N ILE A 156 33.78 3.20 -1.09
CA ILE A 156 33.12 4.01 -0.07
C ILE A 156 32.24 3.12 0.81
N ILE A 157 31.47 2.21 0.17
CA ILE A 157 30.63 1.23 0.88
C ILE A 157 31.50 0.29 1.71
N GLU A 158 32.61 -0.20 1.14
CA GLU A 158 33.54 -1.09 1.84
C GLU A 158 34.12 -0.42 3.08
N ASN A 159 34.60 0.81 2.99
CA ASN A 159 35.09 1.57 4.14
C ASN A 159 34.00 1.78 5.21
N ALA A 160 32.79 2.12 4.80
CA ALA A 160 31.66 2.26 5.72
C ALA A 160 31.30 0.94 6.41
N SER A 161 31.35 -0.17 5.67
CA SER A 161 31.11 -1.52 6.19
C SER A 161 32.18 -1.92 7.23
N GLN A 162 33.46 -1.67 6.94
CA GLN A 162 34.55 -1.96 7.86
C GLN A 162 34.43 -1.14 9.16
N LYS A 163 34.07 0.13 9.07
CA LYS A 163 33.84 0.98 10.26
C LYS A 163 32.66 0.48 11.09
N LEU A 164 31.60 0.03 10.42
CA LEU A 164 30.44 -0.55 11.10
C LEU A 164 30.82 -1.85 11.81
N HIS A 165 31.55 -2.73 11.13
CA HIS A 165 32.03 -4.01 11.68
C HIS A 165 32.88 -3.81 12.93
N ALA A 166 33.89 -2.95 12.86
CA ALA A 166 34.74 -2.62 14.00
C ALA A 166 33.95 -2.03 15.18
N LYS A 167 32.90 -1.23 14.89
CA LYS A 167 32.03 -0.69 15.93
C LYS A 167 31.20 -1.78 16.58
N MET A 168 30.65 -2.71 15.79
CA MET A 168 29.84 -3.84 16.29
C MET A 168 30.68 -4.80 17.13
N GLU A 169 31.91 -5.12 16.71
CA GLU A 169 32.87 -5.93 17.51
C GLU A 169 33.13 -5.30 18.88
N LYS A 170 33.42 -4.00 18.90
CA LYS A 170 33.64 -3.27 20.16
C LYS A 170 32.42 -3.28 21.08
N PHE A 171 31.20 -3.23 20.53
CA PHE A 171 29.96 -3.35 21.32
C PHE A 171 29.75 -4.78 21.83
N SER A 172 30.07 -5.79 21.01
CA SER A 172 30.01 -7.19 21.42
C SER A 172 30.93 -7.50 22.59
N GLU A 173 32.14 -6.98 22.55
CA GLU A 173 33.13 -7.15 23.64
C GLU A 173 32.72 -6.41 24.92
N THR A 174 32.12 -5.24 24.81
CA THR A 174 31.70 -4.41 25.96
C THR A 174 30.36 -4.78 26.57
N GLY A 175 29.60 -5.68 25.95
CA GLY A 175 28.29 -6.16 26.45
C GLY A 175 27.21 -5.09 26.60
N LYS A 176 27.41 -3.90 26.04
CA LYS A 176 26.43 -2.78 26.05
C LYS A 176 25.73 -2.71 24.72
N SER A 177 24.48 -3.20 24.71
CA SER A 177 23.47 -2.83 23.71
C SER A 177 23.01 -1.40 24.01
N SER A 178 23.18 -0.49 23.08
CA SER A 178 22.61 0.84 23.14
C SER A 178 21.22 0.86 22.53
#